data_21136458448c47906a69c5915ce17c7d
#
_entry.id   21136458448c47906a69c5915ce17c7d
#
_cell.length_a   1.000
_cell.length_b   1.000
_cell.length_c   1.000
_cell.angle_alpha   90.00
_cell.angle_beta   90.00
_cell.angle_gamma   90.00
#
_symmetry.space_group_name_H-M   'P 1'
#
loop_
_entity.id
_entity.type
_entity.pdbx_description
1 polymer ?
#
loop_
_entity_poly.entity_id
_entity_poly.type
_entity_poly.pdbx_seq_one_letter_code
_entity_poly.pdbx_strand_id
1 'polypeptide(L)'
;MPTRSATATWKGGLRGQGEFRGQTGLAGQYNFSSRFENGAGSNPEELLAAAEAACFSMALAFALAKEQHEPTSVDTTADCSVEKQGEGWKITRIALRTRVAAPGIDPSKFQAIARATMEGCPVSTALKGNVQLELDAQLV
;
A
#
# COMPACT_ATOMS: atom_id res chain seq x y z
N MET A 1 -8.27 -21.92 1.92
CA MET A 1 -8.03 -20.59 2.48
C MET A 1 -6.53 -20.37 2.67
N PRO A 2 -5.90 -19.59 1.79
CA PRO A 2 -4.48 -19.35 1.92
C PRO A 2 -4.15 -18.48 3.14
N THR A 3 -3.08 -18.85 3.84
CA THR A 3 -2.55 -18.11 4.99
C THR A 3 -1.11 -17.71 4.69
N ARG A 4 -0.74 -16.52 5.08
CA ARG A 4 0.61 -15.98 4.93
C ARG A 4 1.13 -15.59 6.30
N SER A 5 2.41 -15.82 6.53
CA SER A 5 3.03 -15.59 7.84
C SER A 5 4.27 -14.73 7.71
N ALA A 6 4.50 -13.95 8.74
CA ALA A 6 5.73 -13.18 8.91
C ALA A 6 6.10 -13.19 10.40
N THR A 7 7.36 -12.95 10.69
CA THR A 7 7.87 -12.85 12.06
C THR A 7 8.60 -11.54 12.23
N ALA A 8 8.63 -11.03 13.46
CA ALA A 8 9.41 -9.86 13.81
C ALA A 8 10.04 -10.08 15.19
N THR A 9 11.24 -9.56 15.37
CA THR A 9 11.96 -9.60 16.64
C THR A 9 12.45 -8.19 16.97
N TRP A 10 12.21 -7.75 18.19
CA TRP A 10 12.73 -6.48 18.70
C TRP A 10 13.67 -6.75 19.87
N LYS A 11 14.83 -6.10 19.89
CA LYS A 11 15.81 -6.21 20.97
C LYS A 11 16.07 -4.83 21.57
N GLY A 12 15.92 -4.74 22.88
CA GLY A 12 16.12 -3.51 23.63
C GLY A 12 14.83 -2.74 23.88
N GLY A 13 14.95 -1.52 24.37
CA GLY A 13 13.84 -0.62 24.63
C GLY A 13 13.55 0.30 23.45
N LEU A 14 13.19 1.56 23.74
CA LEU A 14 12.82 2.54 22.71
C LEU A 14 13.93 2.74 21.66
N ARG A 15 15.19 2.74 22.06
CA ARG A 15 16.35 2.91 21.18
C ARG A 15 16.95 1.57 20.72
N GLY A 16 16.18 0.51 20.79
CA GLY A 16 16.59 -0.80 20.32
C GLY A 16 16.53 -0.95 18.82
N GLN A 17 16.55 -2.19 18.37
CA GLN A 17 16.51 -2.56 16.96
C GLN A 17 15.58 -3.72 16.71
N GLY A 18 14.91 -3.70 15.58
CA GLY A 18 14.02 -4.77 15.13
C GLY A 18 14.39 -5.29 13.75
N GLU A 19 13.92 -6.49 13.48
CA GLU A 19 13.95 -7.08 12.15
C GLU A 19 12.65 -7.81 11.89
N PHE A 20 12.27 -7.90 10.63
CA PHE A 20 11.12 -8.69 10.22
C PHE A 20 11.50 -9.57 9.03
N ARG A 21 10.80 -10.71 8.92
CA ARG A 21 10.97 -11.66 7.82
C ARG A 21 9.62 -12.26 7.44
N GLY A 22 9.36 -12.32 6.14
CA GLY A 22 8.23 -13.06 5.59
C GLY A 22 8.66 -14.45 5.12
N GLN A 23 7.71 -15.24 4.66
CA GLN A 23 7.96 -16.61 4.19
C GLN A 23 8.74 -16.67 2.88
N THR A 24 8.69 -15.62 2.05
CA THR A 24 9.14 -15.67 0.66
C THR A 24 10.11 -14.53 0.30
N GLY A 25 11.07 -14.24 1.17
CA GLY A 25 12.12 -13.30 0.88
C GLY A 25 11.89 -11.87 1.36
N LEU A 26 10.70 -11.54 1.85
CA LEU A 26 10.48 -10.26 2.50
C LEU A 26 11.33 -10.19 3.76
N ALA A 27 12.17 -9.14 3.89
CA ALA A 27 12.99 -8.95 5.08
C ALA A 27 13.36 -7.48 5.20
N GLY A 28 13.54 -7.01 6.43
CA GLY A 28 14.00 -5.65 6.69
C GLY A 28 14.41 -5.46 8.13
N GLN A 29 15.15 -4.38 8.35
CA GLN A 29 15.54 -3.91 9.67
C GLN A 29 14.90 -2.55 9.92
N TYR A 30 14.56 -2.28 11.16
CA TYR A 30 13.92 -1.02 11.54
C TYR A 30 14.26 -0.63 12.98
N ASN A 31 14.08 0.64 13.28
CA ASN A 31 14.28 1.21 14.61
C ASN A 31 13.37 2.42 14.78
N PHE A 32 13.47 3.12 15.90
CA PHE A 32 12.68 4.31 16.14
C PHE A 32 12.90 5.38 15.06
N SER A 33 14.15 5.64 14.72
CA SER A 33 14.51 6.67 13.74
C SER A 33 14.03 6.34 12.33
N SER A 34 14.12 5.08 11.89
CA SER A 34 13.63 4.68 10.56
C SER A 34 12.11 4.71 10.46
N ARG A 35 11.40 4.66 11.58
CA ARG A 35 9.94 4.67 11.60
C ARG A 35 9.36 6.08 11.74
N PHE A 36 9.86 6.88 12.67
CA PHE A 36 9.28 8.16 13.07
C PHE A 36 10.14 9.38 12.75
N GLU A 37 11.34 9.16 12.22
CA GLU A 37 12.28 10.19 11.82
C GLU A 37 12.78 9.91 10.40
N ASN A 38 13.99 10.31 10.06
CA ASN A 38 14.58 10.10 8.74
C ASN A 38 15.77 9.13 8.76
N GLY A 39 15.82 8.22 9.73
CA GLY A 39 16.88 7.23 9.84
C GLY A 39 16.81 6.16 8.74
N ALA A 40 17.95 5.52 8.51
CA ALA A 40 18.05 4.42 7.56
C ALA A 40 17.31 3.18 8.08
N GLY A 41 16.72 2.41 7.17
CA GLY A 41 16.00 1.19 7.45
C GLY A 41 14.56 1.24 6.94
N SER A 42 13.87 0.12 7.09
CA SER A 42 12.45 -0.01 6.75
C SER A 42 11.55 0.35 7.94
N ASN A 43 10.27 0.09 7.80
CA ASN A 43 9.27 0.33 8.85
C ASN A 43 7.95 -0.34 8.47
N PRO A 44 7.03 -0.50 9.44
CA PRO A 44 5.71 -1.08 9.18
C PRO A 44 4.86 -0.26 8.19
N GLU A 45 5.02 1.05 8.16
CA GLU A 45 4.26 1.92 7.26
C GLU A 45 4.64 1.68 5.79
N GLU A 46 5.93 1.45 5.52
CA GLU A 46 6.41 1.04 4.20
C GLU A 46 5.82 -0.30 3.77
N LEU A 47 5.70 -1.26 4.70
CA LEU A 47 5.07 -2.56 4.43
C LEU A 47 3.58 -2.41 4.08
N LEU A 48 2.87 -1.54 4.80
CA LEU A 48 1.46 -1.26 4.48
C LEU A 48 1.32 -0.58 3.13
N ALA A 49 2.18 0.37 2.81
CA ALA A 49 2.21 1.03 1.51
C ALA A 49 2.45 0.02 0.38
N ALA A 50 3.42 -0.87 0.55
CA ALA A 50 3.71 -1.91 -0.43
C ALA A 50 2.53 -2.87 -0.61
N ALA A 51 1.90 -3.28 0.49
CA ALA A 51 0.73 -4.16 0.45
C ALA A 51 -0.44 -3.51 -0.30
N GLU A 52 -0.74 -2.24 -0.01
CA GLU A 52 -1.82 -1.51 -0.69
C GLU A 52 -1.52 -1.31 -2.17
N ALA A 53 -0.32 -0.87 -2.52
CA ALA A 53 0.07 -0.67 -3.91
C ALA A 53 -0.01 -1.97 -4.73
N ALA A 54 0.48 -3.07 -4.17
CA ALA A 54 0.46 -4.38 -4.84
C ALA A 54 -0.97 -4.89 -5.03
N CYS A 55 -1.80 -4.82 -3.99
CA CYS A 55 -3.19 -5.27 -4.02
C CYS A 55 -4.01 -4.45 -5.03
N PHE A 56 -3.91 -3.14 -4.94
CA PHE A 56 -4.62 -2.22 -5.83
C PHE A 56 -4.22 -2.44 -7.30
N SER A 57 -2.91 -2.54 -7.59
CA SER A 57 -2.43 -2.70 -8.97
C SER A 57 -2.98 -3.96 -9.62
N MET A 58 -2.94 -5.09 -8.92
CA MET A 58 -3.47 -6.35 -9.46
C MET A 58 -4.99 -6.30 -9.61
N ALA A 59 -5.69 -5.76 -8.62
CA ALA A 59 -7.14 -5.64 -8.68
C ALA A 59 -7.59 -4.73 -9.81
N LEU A 60 -6.88 -3.60 -10.04
CA LEU A 60 -7.17 -2.70 -11.14
C LEU A 60 -6.93 -3.35 -12.49
N ALA A 61 -5.82 -4.07 -12.63
CA ALA A 61 -5.53 -4.79 -13.88
C ALA A 61 -6.63 -5.81 -14.20
N PHE A 62 -7.10 -6.55 -13.21
CA PHE A 62 -8.19 -7.52 -13.38
C PHE A 62 -9.50 -6.84 -13.76
N ALA A 63 -9.83 -5.73 -13.09
CA ALA A 63 -11.06 -4.99 -13.39
C ALA A 63 -11.05 -4.42 -14.81
N LEU A 64 -9.92 -3.89 -15.26
CA LEU A 64 -9.78 -3.37 -16.63
C LEU A 64 -9.85 -4.48 -17.67
N ALA A 65 -9.19 -5.61 -17.43
CA ALA A 65 -9.22 -6.76 -18.33
C ALA A 65 -10.64 -7.33 -18.46
N LYS A 66 -11.40 -7.37 -17.38
CA LYS A 66 -12.81 -7.81 -17.38
C LYS A 66 -13.67 -6.93 -18.27
N GLU A 67 -13.34 -5.66 -18.39
CA GLU A 67 -14.03 -4.70 -19.26
C GLU A 67 -13.44 -4.65 -20.67
N GLN A 68 -12.64 -5.65 -21.06
CA GLN A 68 -12.00 -5.76 -22.38
C GLN A 68 -10.91 -4.70 -22.63
N HIS A 69 -10.34 -4.13 -21.57
CA HIS A 69 -9.24 -3.15 -21.64
C HIS A 69 -8.04 -3.62 -20.82
N GLU A 70 -7.51 -4.77 -21.19
CA GLU A 70 -6.33 -5.32 -20.52
C GLU A 70 -5.18 -4.30 -20.56
N PRO A 71 -4.64 -3.89 -19.38
CA PRO A 71 -3.57 -2.91 -19.35
C PRO A 71 -2.23 -3.51 -19.76
N THR A 72 -1.40 -2.70 -20.40
CA THR A 72 0.00 -3.04 -20.66
C THR A 72 0.81 -2.92 -19.38
N SER A 73 0.50 -1.93 -18.56
CA SER A 73 1.14 -1.72 -17.27
C SER A 73 0.21 -0.98 -16.29
N VAL A 74 0.39 -1.25 -15.02
CA VAL A 74 -0.22 -0.53 -13.91
C VAL A 74 0.91 -0.23 -12.93
N ASP A 75 1.32 1.02 -12.85
CA ASP A 75 2.39 1.46 -11.95
C ASP A 75 1.80 2.28 -10.81
N THR A 76 1.88 1.77 -9.60
CA THR A 76 1.29 2.40 -8.43
C THR A 76 2.33 2.69 -7.36
N THR A 77 2.29 3.92 -6.86
CA THR A 77 3.02 4.34 -5.66
C THR A 77 2.00 4.59 -4.55
N ALA A 78 2.31 4.14 -3.36
CA ALA A 78 1.50 4.41 -2.17
C ALA A 78 2.34 5.14 -1.12
N ASP A 79 1.79 6.20 -0.57
CA ASP A 79 2.39 6.94 0.55
C ASP A 79 1.55 6.69 1.79
N CYS A 80 2.13 6.03 2.78
CA CYS A 80 1.49 5.76 4.07
C CYS A 80 2.00 6.74 5.12
N SER A 81 1.10 7.51 5.72
CA SER A 81 1.44 8.53 6.71
C SER A 81 1.15 8.06 8.12
N VAL A 82 2.14 8.24 9.01
CA VAL A 82 1.98 8.03 10.45
C VAL A 82 2.17 9.38 11.14
N GLU A 83 1.24 9.71 12.03
CA GLU A 83 1.22 11.01 12.71
C GLU A 83 1.12 10.83 14.20
N LYS A 84 1.81 11.72 14.94
CA LYS A 84 1.72 11.75 16.39
C LYS A 84 0.38 12.35 16.80
N GLN A 85 -0.37 11.61 17.62
CA GLN A 85 -1.65 12.06 18.19
C GLN A 85 -1.62 11.87 19.69
N GLY A 86 -1.55 13.00 20.42
CA GLY A 86 -1.34 12.95 21.87
C GLY A 86 0.01 12.30 22.20
N GLU A 87 -0.01 11.26 23.02
CA GLU A 87 1.19 10.50 23.38
C GLU A 87 1.44 9.29 22.48
N GLY A 88 0.53 9.03 21.53
CA GLY A 88 0.61 7.88 20.64
C GLY A 88 0.87 8.27 19.18
N TRP A 89 0.96 7.27 18.36
CA TRP A 89 1.12 7.39 16.90
C TRP A 89 -0.04 6.70 16.21
N LYS A 90 -0.49 7.28 15.12
CA LYS A 90 -1.58 6.72 14.31
C LYS A 90 -1.24 6.77 12.83
N ILE A 91 -1.50 5.66 12.14
CA ILE A 91 -1.51 5.66 10.67
C ILE A 91 -2.80 6.31 10.24
N THR A 92 -2.70 7.45 9.55
CA THR A 92 -3.86 8.31 9.25
C THR A 92 -4.30 8.24 7.80
N ARG A 93 -3.37 8.00 6.88
CA ARG A 93 -3.66 8.15 5.46
C ARG A 93 -2.78 7.23 4.62
N ILE A 94 -3.36 6.69 3.54
CA ILE A 94 -2.62 6.11 2.43
C ILE A 94 -3.08 6.79 1.15
N ALA A 95 -2.15 7.42 0.43
CA ALA A 95 -2.39 8.07 -0.84
C ALA A 95 -1.81 7.22 -1.97
N LEU A 96 -2.67 6.81 -2.89
CA LEU A 96 -2.30 6.03 -4.08
C LEU A 96 -2.15 6.95 -5.28
N ARG A 97 -1.05 6.80 -6.00
CA ARG A 97 -0.85 7.40 -7.31
C ARG A 97 -0.61 6.28 -8.31
N THR A 98 -1.49 6.12 -9.27
CA THR A 98 -1.36 5.08 -10.29
C THR A 98 -1.29 5.66 -11.69
N ARG A 99 -0.43 5.08 -12.51
CA ARG A 99 -0.25 5.41 -13.91
C ARG A 99 -0.48 4.15 -14.73
N VAL A 100 -1.46 4.19 -15.62
CA VAL A 100 -1.97 3.01 -16.30
C VAL A 100 -1.93 3.19 -17.81
N ALA A 101 -1.32 2.23 -18.49
CA ALA A 101 -1.37 2.12 -19.94
C ALA A 101 -2.45 1.10 -20.32
N ALA A 102 -3.63 1.60 -20.65
CA ALA A 102 -4.78 0.79 -21.08
C ALA A 102 -5.36 1.40 -22.36
N PRO A 103 -4.82 1.02 -23.54
CA PRO A 103 -5.20 1.64 -24.81
C PRO A 103 -6.71 1.49 -25.09
N GLY A 104 -7.31 2.58 -25.57
CA GLY A 104 -8.69 2.58 -26.04
C GLY A 104 -9.78 2.74 -24.99
N ILE A 105 -9.43 2.81 -23.71
CA ILE A 105 -10.44 3.00 -22.68
C ILE A 105 -10.91 4.46 -22.61
N ASP A 106 -12.21 4.63 -22.42
CA ASP A 106 -12.76 5.96 -22.13
C ASP A 106 -12.26 6.49 -20.78
N PRO A 107 -11.75 7.74 -20.71
CA PRO A 107 -11.21 8.28 -19.45
C PRO A 107 -12.19 8.27 -18.29
N SER A 108 -13.46 8.56 -18.51
CA SER A 108 -14.46 8.53 -17.44
C SER A 108 -14.71 7.11 -16.94
N LYS A 109 -14.72 6.13 -17.82
CA LYS A 109 -14.84 4.72 -17.47
C LYS A 109 -13.64 4.26 -16.66
N PHE A 110 -12.44 4.65 -17.07
CA PHE A 110 -11.20 4.37 -16.33
C PHE A 110 -11.27 4.91 -14.89
N GLN A 111 -11.66 6.17 -14.71
CA GLN A 111 -11.77 6.76 -13.39
C GLN A 111 -12.77 6.02 -12.50
N ALA A 112 -13.92 5.64 -13.04
CA ALA A 112 -14.93 4.89 -12.29
C ALA A 112 -14.41 3.52 -11.84
N ILE A 113 -13.72 2.80 -12.73
CA ILE A 113 -13.13 1.49 -12.43
C ILE A 113 -12.03 1.63 -11.36
N ALA A 114 -11.15 2.62 -11.50
CA ALA A 114 -10.07 2.85 -10.54
C ALA A 114 -10.60 3.16 -9.14
N ARG A 115 -11.62 3.99 -9.04
CA ARG A 115 -12.27 4.33 -7.78
C ARG A 115 -12.94 3.13 -7.13
N ALA A 116 -13.70 2.37 -7.89
CA ALA A 116 -14.35 1.15 -7.40
C ALA A 116 -13.31 0.13 -6.92
N THR A 117 -12.17 0.03 -7.60
CA THR A 117 -11.07 -0.85 -7.21
C THR A 117 -10.47 -0.45 -5.87
N MET A 118 -10.23 0.85 -5.65
CA MET A 118 -9.72 1.35 -4.38
C MET A 118 -10.68 1.03 -3.23
N GLU A 119 -11.96 1.10 -3.46
CA GLU A 119 -12.96 0.80 -2.42
C GLU A 119 -13.12 -0.69 -2.14
N GLY A 120 -12.79 -1.55 -3.09
CA GLY A 120 -13.08 -2.97 -3.03
C GLY A 120 -11.89 -3.91 -2.89
N CYS A 121 -10.65 -3.46 -3.08
CA CYS A 121 -9.53 -4.38 -2.95
C CYS A 121 -9.36 -4.83 -1.49
N PRO A 122 -8.93 -6.08 -1.24
CA PRO A 122 -8.90 -6.63 0.12
C PRO A 122 -8.10 -5.82 1.13
N VAL A 123 -6.96 -5.23 0.75
CA VAL A 123 -6.15 -4.41 1.67
C VAL A 123 -6.87 -3.10 1.98
N SER A 124 -7.43 -2.43 0.97
CA SER A 124 -8.25 -1.21 1.19
C SER A 124 -9.42 -1.49 2.13
N THR A 125 -10.10 -2.61 1.92
CA THR A 125 -11.25 -3.00 2.75
C THR A 125 -10.84 -3.23 4.21
N ALA A 126 -9.66 -3.83 4.43
CA ALA A 126 -9.12 -4.04 5.77
C ALA A 126 -8.79 -2.72 6.50
N LEU A 127 -8.40 -1.68 5.77
CA LEU A 127 -8.01 -0.38 6.31
C LEU A 127 -9.17 0.62 6.41
N LYS A 128 -10.23 0.39 5.65
CA LYS A 128 -11.39 1.28 5.54
C LYS A 128 -12.01 1.58 6.92
N GLY A 129 -12.33 2.86 7.13
CA GLY A 129 -12.90 3.33 8.38
C GLY A 129 -11.85 3.78 9.42
N ASN A 130 -10.60 3.32 9.30
CA ASN A 130 -9.51 3.73 10.19
C ASN A 130 -8.47 4.60 9.50
N VAL A 131 -8.26 4.38 8.22
CA VAL A 131 -7.25 5.07 7.41
C VAL A 131 -7.94 5.78 6.27
N GLN A 132 -7.60 7.06 6.06
CA GLN A 132 -8.08 7.80 4.91
C GLN A 132 -7.37 7.29 3.65
N LEU A 133 -8.14 6.84 2.68
CA LEU A 133 -7.63 6.38 1.39
C LEU A 133 -7.86 7.45 0.33
N GLU A 134 -6.81 7.79 -0.40
CA GLU A 134 -6.85 8.77 -1.49
C GLU A 134 -6.33 8.13 -2.78
N LEU A 135 -6.85 8.58 -3.92
CA LEU A 135 -6.47 8.05 -5.22
C LEU A 135 -6.26 9.17 -6.24
N ASP A 136 -5.12 9.12 -6.90
CA ASP A 136 -4.82 9.86 -8.13
C ASP A 136 -4.52 8.85 -9.23
N ALA A 137 -5.47 8.62 -10.12
CA ALA A 137 -5.34 7.65 -11.22
C ALA A 137 -5.25 8.37 -12.55
N GLN A 138 -4.23 8.08 -13.33
CA GLN A 138 -3.99 8.70 -14.64
C GLN A 138 -3.68 7.65 -15.70
N LEU A 139 -4.25 7.85 -16.88
CA LEU A 139 -3.88 7.13 -18.11
C LEU A 139 -2.59 7.74 -18.69
N VAL A 140 -1.73 6.88 -19.17
CA VAL A 140 -0.47 7.27 -19.81
C VAL A 140 -0.34 6.66 -21.21
#